data_7b0b0c45774d5e4474bd63262da407e3
#
_entry.id   7b0b0c45774d5e4474bd63262da407e3
#
_cell.length_a   1.000
_cell.length_b   1.000
_cell.length_c   1.000
_cell.angle_alpha   90.00
_cell.angle_beta   90.00
_cell.angle_gamma   90.00
#
_symmetry.space_group_name_H-M   'P 1'
#
loop_
_entity.id
_entity.type
_entity.pdbx_description
1 polymer ?
#
loop_
_entity_poly.entity_id
_entity_poly.type
_entity_poly.pdbx_seq_one_letter_code
_entity_poly.pdbx_strand_id
1 'polypeptide(L)'
;MSRTTLRELNGFDAAPATLTGSTLILIDLQNTYTRGVMELDGWQASLDAAAQLLERAREAGTKVVHVINDGGEGTPYDIRAEIGRIHPAVAPADGETVVVKQVPNAFHGTDLGEHVPEGQDVIIAGWMTHMCVAFTAQGAFLRGNRPTVVADACATRSLPLNGNPNGIPARQLHESALATVQDLYGVVVSTQKSLT
;
A
#
# COMPACT_ATOMS: atom_id res chain seq x y z
N MET A 1 -19.82 3.47 23.94
CA MET A 1 -19.56 4.65 23.12
C MET A 1 -19.69 4.21 21.66
N SER A 2 -20.39 4.99 20.83
CA SER A 2 -20.43 4.76 19.38
C SER A 2 -19.00 4.89 18.81
N ARG A 3 -18.61 3.98 17.91
CA ARG A 3 -17.33 4.01 17.21
C ARG A 3 -17.56 4.47 15.77
N THR A 4 -18.13 5.66 15.60
CA THR A 4 -18.47 6.25 14.31
C THR A 4 -17.23 6.88 13.71
N THR A 5 -16.96 6.59 12.44
CA THR A 5 -15.85 7.16 11.68
C THR A 5 -16.19 8.53 11.09
N LEU A 6 -15.17 9.31 10.74
CA LEU A 6 -15.37 10.56 9.98
C LEU A 6 -16.00 10.30 8.61
N ARG A 7 -15.72 9.15 7.99
CA ARG A 7 -16.34 8.73 6.72
C ARG A 7 -17.86 8.62 6.87
N GLU A 8 -18.33 7.91 7.91
CA GLU A 8 -19.77 7.75 8.21
C GLU A 8 -20.43 9.10 8.48
N LEU A 9 -19.78 9.98 9.26
CA LEU A 9 -20.30 11.32 9.55
C LEU A 9 -20.41 12.21 8.30
N ASN A 10 -19.53 12.01 7.31
CA ASN A 10 -19.56 12.72 6.04
C ASN A 10 -20.41 12.02 4.97
N GLY A 11 -21.03 10.88 5.27
CA GLY A 11 -21.87 10.15 4.32
C GLY A 11 -21.10 9.52 3.15
N PHE A 12 -19.80 9.23 3.32
CA PHE A 12 -19.01 8.57 2.29
C PHE A 12 -19.40 7.10 2.15
N ASP A 13 -19.40 6.61 0.91
CA ASP A 13 -19.71 5.21 0.60
C ASP A 13 -18.71 4.27 1.31
N ALA A 14 -19.26 3.24 1.95
CA ALA A 14 -18.50 2.20 2.65
C ALA A 14 -18.17 0.98 1.76
N ALA A 15 -18.67 0.94 0.53
CA ALA A 15 -18.39 -0.15 -0.39
C ALA A 15 -16.90 -0.14 -0.79
N PRO A 16 -16.22 -1.30 -0.76
CA PRO A 16 -14.87 -1.42 -1.28
C PRO A 16 -14.86 -1.29 -2.81
N ALA A 17 -13.72 -0.92 -3.35
CA ALA A 17 -13.45 -0.95 -4.78
C ALA A 17 -13.60 -2.38 -5.34
N THR A 18 -14.02 -2.48 -6.61
CA THR A 18 -14.05 -3.75 -7.35
C THR A 18 -12.82 -3.90 -8.22
N LEU A 19 -12.40 -5.13 -8.52
CA LEU A 19 -11.22 -5.36 -9.37
C LEU A 19 -11.40 -4.77 -10.77
N THR A 20 -12.56 -4.98 -11.39
CA THR A 20 -12.82 -4.54 -12.77
C THR A 20 -12.97 -3.03 -12.96
N GLY A 21 -13.26 -2.27 -11.91
CA GLY A 21 -13.52 -0.82 -11.98
C GLY A 21 -12.39 0.06 -11.44
N SER A 22 -11.26 -0.53 -11.04
CA SER A 22 -10.23 0.13 -10.26
C SER A 22 -8.86 0.10 -10.92
N THR A 23 -7.92 0.86 -10.37
CA THR A 23 -6.49 0.63 -10.55
C THR A 23 -5.90 -0.01 -9.30
N LEU A 24 -5.19 -1.12 -9.44
CA LEU A 24 -4.39 -1.73 -8.37
C LEU A 24 -3.03 -1.03 -8.28
N ILE A 25 -2.70 -0.49 -7.11
CA ILE A 25 -1.42 0.13 -6.82
C ILE A 25 -0.68 -0.76 -5.81
N LEU A 26 0.39 -1.40 -6.25
CA LEU A 26 1.30 -2.20 -5.41
C LEU A 26 2.48 -1.33 -4.98
N ILE A 27 2.60 -1.10 -3.66
CA ILE A 27 3.53 -0.12 -3.11
C ILE A 27 4.72 -0.82 -2.45
N ASP A 28 5.92 -0.53 -2.95
CA ASP A 28 7.21 -0.85 -2.35
C ASP A 28 7.36 -2.33 -1.93
N LEU A 29 6.83 -3.27 -2.71
CA LEU A 29 7.04 -4.71 -2.50
C LEU A 29 8.46 -5.10 -2.94
N GLN A 30 9.48 -4.50 -2.27
CA GLN A 30 10.90 -4.58 -2.62
C GLN A 30 11.66 -5.53 -1.68
N ASN A 31 12.74 -6.14 -2.17
CA ASN A 31 13.57 -7.06 -1.40
C ASN A 31 14.16 -6.44 -0.13
N THR A 32 14.29 -5.13 -0.08
CA THR A 32 14.71 -4.36 1.09
C THR A 32 13.96 -4.73 2.37
N TYR A 33 12.69 -5.09 2.25
CA TYR A 33 11.81 -5.35 3.38
C TYR A 33 11.76 -6.82 3.80
N THR A 34 12.52 -7.68 3.13
CA THR A 34 12.53 -9.13 3.39
C THR A 34 13.69 -9.59 4.27
N ARG A 35 14.62 -8.69 4.59
CA ARG A 35 15.81 -8.99 5.40
C ARG A 35 16.51 -7.75 5.94
N GLY A 36 17.35 -7.95 6.96
CA GLY A 36 18.20 -6.90 7.52
C GLY A 36 17.46 -5.84 8.31
N VAL A 37 18.01 -4.63 8.35
CA VAL A 37 17.50 -3.55 9.23
C VAL A 37 16.10 -3.06 8.87
N MET A 38 15.64 -3.34 7.66
CA MET A 38 14.31 -2.95 7.16
C MET A 38 13.34 -4.12 7.09
N GLU A 39 13.73 -5.29 7.55
CA GLU A 39 12.84 -6.46 7.56
C GLU A 39 11.53 -6.19 8.29
N LEU A 40 10.41 -6.58 7.68
CA LEU A 40 9.08 -6.36 8.22
C LEU A 40 8.57 -7.60 8.96
N ASP A 41 7.78 -7.37 10.00
CA ASP A 41 7.07 -8.43 10.69
C ASP A 41 5.97 -8.99 9.76
N GLY A 42 6.03 -10.31 9.50
CA GLY A 42 5.01 -11.00 8.68
C GLY A 42 5.05 -10.68 7.19
N TRP A 43 6.18 -10.21 6.65
CA TRP A 43 6.32 -9.85 5.24
C TRP A 43 5.97 -11.01 4.29
N GLN A 44 6.29 -12.27 4.65
CA GLN A 44 5.99 -13.44 3.82
C GLN A 44 4.49 -13.57 3.56
N ALA A 45 3.68 -13.55 4.64
CA ALA A 45 2.23 -13.69 4.54
C ALA A 45 1.59 -12.53 3.75
N SER A 46 2.07 -11.30 3.97
CA SER A 46 1.56 -10.14 3.21
C SER A 46 1.99 -10.16 1.74
N LEU A 47 3.18 -10.66 1.44
CA LEU A 47 3.64 -10.86 0.07
C LEU A 47 2.80 -11.92 -0.66
N ASP A 48 2.50 -13.04 -0.01
CA ASP A 48 1.65 -14.11 -0.56
C ASP A 48 0.24 -13.57 -0.85
N ALA A 49 -0.32 -12.77 0.05
CA ALA A 49 -1.62 -12.12 -0.16
C ALA A 49 -1.57 -11.09 -1.32
N ALA A 50 -0.50 -10.30 -1.41
CA ALA A 50 -0.29 -9.36 -2.50
C ALA A 50 -0.12 -10.07 -3.86
N ALA A 51 0.60 -11.19 -3.90
CA ALA A 51 0.74 -11.99 -5.11
C ALA A 51 -0.60 -12.59 -5.58
N GLN A 52 -1.41 -13.11 -4.65
CA GLN A 52 -2.76 -13.59 -4.97
C GLN A 52 -3.67 -12.45 -5.46
N LEU A 53 -3.58 -11.28 -4.85
CA LEU A 53 -4.32 -10.09 -5.29
C LEU A 53 -3.92 -9.68 -6.71
N LEU A 54 -2.62 -9.66 -7.00
CA LEU A 54 -2.07 -9.32 -8.31
C LEU A 54 -2.55 -10.30 -9.39
N GLU A 55 -2.53 -11.61 -9.11
CA GLU A 55 -3.03 -12.63 -10.02
C GLU A 55 -4.51 -12.40 -10.35
N ARG A 56 -5.35 -12.22 -9.34
CA ARG A 56 -6.78 -11.92 -9.51
C ARG A 56 -7.04 -10.62 -10.27
N ALA A 57 -6.24 -9.59 -10.01
CA ALA A 57 -6.33 -8.32 -10.71
C ALA A 57 -6.00 -8.49 -12.20
N ARG A 58 -4.97 -9.26 -12.54
CA ARG A 58 -4.60 -9.58 -13.93
C ARG A 58 -5.71 -10.37 -14.63
N GLU A 59 -6.27 -11.37 -13.97
CA GLU A 59 -7.41 -12.16 -14.51
C GLU A 59 -8.64 -11.29 -14.76
N ALA A 60 -8.90 -10.30 -13.90
CA ALA A 60 -10.00 -9.36 -14.04
C ALA A 60 -9.75 -8.23 -15.06
N GLY A 61 -8.54 -8.15 -15.63
CA GLY A 61 -8.15 -7.05 -16.52
C GLY A 61 -7.98 -5.71 -15.80
N THR A 62 -7.76 -5.72 -14.49
CA THR A 62 -7.51 -4.53 -13.68
C THR A 62 -6.20 -3.86 -14.13
N LYS A 63 -6.21 -2.55 -14.27
CA LYS A 63 -4.96 -1.81 -14.47
C LYS A 63 -4.06 -1.94 -13.25
N VAL A 64 -2.81 -2.37 -13.46
CA VAL A 64 -1.82 -2.55 -12.40
C VAL A 64 -0.73 -1.50 -12.52
N VAL A 65 -0.40 -0.86 -11.40
CA VAL A 65 0.73 0.06 -11.26
C VAL A 65 1.59 -0.40 -10.09
N HIS A 66 2.85 -0.65 -10.35
CA HIS A 66 3.86 -0.93 -9.34
C HIS A 66 4.54 0.39 -8.94
N VAL A 67 4.67 0.62 -7.65
CA VAL A 67 5.39 1.77 -7.11
C VAL A 67 6.62 1.24 -6.36
N ILE A 68 7.77 1.85 -6.61
CA ILE A 68 9.02 1.52 -5.92
C ILE A 68 9.68 2.77 -5.34
N ASN A 69 10.33 2.63 -4.21
CA ASN A 69 11.10 3.70 -3.60
C ASN A 69 12.58 3.59 -4.03
N ASP A 70 13.14 4.66 -4.58
CA ASP A 70 14.60 4.77 -4.84
C ASP A 70 15.24 5.72 -3.82
N GLY A 71 16.07 5.18 -2.96
CA GLY A 71 16.85 5.94 -1.98
C GLY A 71 18.23 6.38 -2.49
N GLY A 72 18.58 6.04 -3.74
CA GLY A 72 19.89 6.30 -4.32
C GLY A 72 20.88 5.13 -4.17
N GLU A 73 22.01 5.29 -4.84
CA GLU A 73 23.07 4.27 -4.91
C GLU A 73 23.64 3.93 -3.53
N GLY A 74 23.81 2.63 -3.27
CA GLY A 74 24.40 2.11 -2.04
C GLY A 74 23.49 2.16 -0.81
N THR A 75 22.25 2.67 -0.95
CA THR A 75 21.24 2.62 0.13
C THR A 75 20.50 1.30 0.16
N PRO A 76 19.76 0.97 1.23
CA PRO A 76 18.87 -0.19 1.24
C PRO A 76 17.77 -0.14 0.16
N TYR A 77 17.51 1.02 -0.41
CA TYR A 77 16.52 1.25 -1.48
C TYR A 77 17.15 1.50 -2.86
N ASP A 78 18.39 1.07 -3.05
CA ASP A 78 19.05 1.18 -4.36
C ASP A 78 18.40 0.23 -5.37
N ILE A 79 17.56 0.76 -6.25
CA ILE A 79 16.82 -0.02 -7.27
C ILE A 79 17.73 -0.62 -8.36
N ARG A 80 18.98 -0.17 -8.46
CA ARG A 80 20.00 -0.73 -9.37
C ARG A 80 20.57 -2.03 -8.82
N ALA A 81 20.60 -2.16 -7.48
CA ALA A 81 21.02 -3.36 -6.77
C ALA A 81 19.83 -4.30 -6.50
N GLU A 82 20.12 -5.58 -6.30
CA GLU A 82 19.09 -6.61 -6.02
C GLU A 82 18.23 -6.25 -4.82
N ILE A 83 18.80 -5.63 -3.80
CA ILE A 83 18.11 -5.28 -2.54
C ILE A 83 16.95 -4.29 -2.76
N GLY A 84 17.06 -3.36 -3.68
CA GLY A 84 16.02 -2.37 -3.96
C GLY A 84 15.03 -2.78 -5.06
N ARG A 85 15.19 -3.95 -5.68
CA ARG A 85 14.28 -4.41 -6.74
C ARG A 85 12.96 -4.92 -6.17
N ILE A 86 11.91 -4.87 -6.99
CA ILE A 86 10.63 -5.53 -6.70
C ILE A 86 10.87 -7.02 -6.46
N HIS A 87 10.22 -7.57 -5.45
CA HIS A 87 10.32 -8.98 -5.12
C HIS A 87 9.77 -9.85 -6.29
N PRO A 88 10.46 -10.94 -6.67
CA PRO A 88 10.07 -11.76 -7.83
C PRO A 88 8.65 -12.29 -7.81
N ALA A 89 8.07 -12.57 -6.63
CA ALA A 89 6.70 -13.06 -6.49
C ALA A 89 5.63 -12.07 -7.00
N VAL A 90 5.96 -10.80 -7.11
CA VAL A 90 5.07 -9.73 -7.57
C VAL A 90 5.72 -8.90 -8.68
N ALA A 91 6.60 -9.49 -9.45
CA ALA A 91 7.28 -8.82 -10.55
C ALA A 91 6.28 -8.27 -11.58
N PRO A 92 6.53 -7.06 -12.10
CA PRO A 92 5.71 -6.50 -13.18
C PRO A 92 5.68 -7.41 -14.40
N ALA A 93 4.51 -7.56 -15.00
CA ALA A 93 4.35 -8.19 -16.30
C ALA A 93 4.56 -7.17 -17.44
N ASP A 94 4.70 -7.67 -18.67
CA ASP A 94 4.84 -6.81 -19.84
C ASP A 94 3.64 -5.86 -19.97
N GLY A 95 3.92 -4.56 -20.07
CA GLY A 95 2.92 -3.51 -20.18
C GLY A 95 2.41 -2.95 -18.84
N GLU A 96 2.79 -3.53 -17.71
CA GLU A 96 2.48 -2.94 -16.39
C GLU A 96 3.43 -1.77 -16.09
N THR A 97 2.87 -0.70 -15.54
CA THR A 97 3.61 0.53 -15.22
C THR A 97 4.42 0.38 -13.94
N VAL A 98 5.64 0.89 -13.92
CA VAL A 98 6.46 1.04 -12.73
C VAL A 98 6.73 2.52 -12.49
N VAL A 99 6.28 3.04 -11.35
CA VAL A 99 6.49 4.43 -10.90
C VAL A 99 7.57 4.45 -9.83
N VAL A 100 8.55 5.34 -9.97
CA VAL A 100 9.63 5.52 -9.00
C VAL A 100 9.36 6.75 -8.14
N LYS A 101 9.34 6.57 -6.80
CA LYS A 101 9.18 7.66 -5.85
C LYS A 101 10.38 7.80 -4.91
N GLN A 102 10.47 8.94 -4.23
CA GLN A 102 11.49 9.23 -3.21
C GLN A 102 10.88 9.66 -1.87
N VAL A 103 9.54 9.72 -1.79
CA VAL A 103 8.80 10.10 -0.57
C VAL A 103 7.65 9.14 -0.31
N PRO A 104 7.08 9.08 0.90
CA PRO A 104 6.05 8.11 1.22
C PRO A 104 4.77 8.19 0.35
N ASN A 105 4.28 9.39 0.06
CA ASN A 105 3.10 9.55 -0.82
C ASN A 105 3.50 9.35 -2.28
N ALA A 106 3.00 8.29 -2.91
CA ALA A 106 3.35 7.93 -4.27
C ALA A 106 2.86 8.90 -5.34
N PHE A 107 1.90 9.78 -5.04
CA PHE A 107 1.45 10.82 -5.97
C PHE A 107 2.32 12.09 -5.93
N HIS A 108 3.18 12.23 -4.91
CA HIS A 108 3.97 13.43 -4.76
C HIS A 108 5.27 13.38 -5.57
N GLY A 109 5.40 14.26 -6.56
CA GLY A 109 6.60 14.38 -7.39
C GLY A 109 6.83 13.20 -8.32
N THR A 110 5.77 12.47 -8.70
CA THR A 110 5.79 11.35 -9.65
C THR A 110 4.73 11.50 -10.72
N ASP A 111 4.77 10.64 -11.71
CA ASP A 111 3.77 10.52 -12.77
C ASP A 111 2.59 9.59 -12.43
N LEU A 112 2.50 9.07 -11.19
CA LEU A 112 1.42 8.16 -10.79
C LEU A 112 0.03 8.75 -11.11
N GLY A 113 -0.13 10.07 -10.99
CA GLY A 113 -1.38 10.76 -11.31
C GLY A 113 -1.79 10.69 -12.78
N GLU A 114 -0.86 10.46 -13.70
CA GLU A 114 -1.14 10.25 -15.13
C GLU A 114 -1.67 8.82 -15.38
N HIS A 115 -1.28 7.88 -14.53
CA HIS A 115 -1.71 6.49 -14.60
C HIS A 115 -3.01 6.21 -13.83
N VAL A 116 -3.36 7.07 -12.86
CA VAL A 116 -4.55 6.95 -12.02
C VAL A 116 -5.43 8.20 -12.21
N PRO A 117 -6.49 8.12 -13.03
CA PRO A 117 -7.42 9.24 -13.21
C PRO A 117 -8.03 9.70 -11.89
N GLU A 118 -8.29 11.01 -11.77
CA GLU A 118 -8.99 11.58 -10.62
C GLU A 118 -10.41 11.00 -10.49
N GLY A 119 -10.87 10.81 -9.27
CA GLY A 119 -12.21 10.27 -8.99
C GLY A 119 -12.35 8.76 -9.16
N GLN A 120 -11.35 8.06 -9.74
CA GLN A 120 -11.38 6.62 -9.92
C GLN A 120 -11.20 5.88 -8.59
N ASP A 121 -11.79 4.67 -8.50
CA ASP A 121 -11.49 3.73 -7.44
C ASP A 121 -10.04 3.22 -7.55
N VAL A 122 -9.37 3.10 -6.42
CA VAL A 122 -8.03 2.54 -6.34
C VAL A 122 -7.95 1.48 -5.26
N ILE A 123 -7.30 0.37 -5.57
CA ILE A 123 -6.96 -0.68 -4.61
C ILE A 123 -5.49 -0.52 -4.25
N ILE A 124 -5.17 -0.46 -2.97
CA ILE A 124 -3.82 -0.22 -2.48
C ILE A 124 -3.38 -1.40 -1.60
N ALA A 125 -2.23 -1.97 -1.92
CA ALA A 125 -1.54 -2.99 -1.14
C ALA A 125 -0.03 -2.73 -1.13
N GLY A 126 0.69 -3.27 -0.16
CA GLY A 126 2.16 -3.16 -0.08
C GLY A 126 2.70 -2.68 1.25
N TRP A 127 3.92 -2.11 1.23
CA TRP A 127 4.73 -1.82 2.40
C TRP A 127 5.18 -0.35 2.43
N MET A 128 5.40 0.24 3.58
CA MET A 128 4.94 -0.13 4.93
C MET A 128 3.55 0.45 5.19
N THR A 129 2.72 -0.29 5.90
CA THR A 129 1.32 0.11 6.19
C THR A 129 1.22 1.51 6.77
N HIS A 130 2.03 1.83 7.80
CA HIS A 130 2.00 3.11 8.53
C HIS A 130 2.64 4.28 7.75
N MET A 131 3.30 3.99 6.64
CA MET A 131 4.08 4.98 5.87
C MET A 131 3.55 5.06 4.42
N CYS A 132 4.19 4.36 3.49
CA CYS A 132 3.89 4.54 2.06
C CYS A 132 2.45 4.17 1.70
N VAL A 133 1.87 3.15 2.32
CA VAL A 133 0.47 2.76 2.11
C VAL A 133 -0.49 3.84 2.63
N ALA A 134 -0.37 4.24 3.90
CA ALA A 134 -1.26 5.23 4.50
C ALA A 134 -1.15 6.60 3.82
N PHE A 135 0.07 7.06 3.51
CA PHE A 135 0.27 8.36 2.86
C PHE A 135 -0.16 8.35 1.39
N THR A 136 -0.05 7.22 0.69
CA THR A 136 -0.59 7.11 -0.67
C THR A 136 -2.11 7.04 -0.67
N ALA A 137 -2.73 6.36 0.30
CA ALA A 137 -4.18 6.37 0.48
C ALA A 137 -4.70 7.80 0.75
N GLN A 138 -4.02 8.56 1.63
CA GLN A 138 -4.32 9.98 1.82
C GLN A 138 -4.14 10.78 0.52
N GLY A 139 -3.04 10.57 -0.21
CA GLY A 139 -2.78 11.24 -1.48
C GLY A 139 -3.86 10.97 -2.52
N ALA A 140 -4.32 9.73 -2.65
CA ALA A 140 -5.43 9.36 -3.52
C ALA A 140 -6.73 10.07 -3.10
N PHE A 141 -7.07 10.04 -1.80
CA PHE A 141 -8.24 10.74 -1.26
C PHE A 141 -8.23 12.24 -1.59
N LEU A 142 -7.10 12.92 -1.41
CA LEU A 142 -6.95 14.35 -1.71
C LEU A 142 -7.10 14.67 -3.21
N ARG A 143 -6.93 13.69 -4.08
CA ARG A 143 -7.17 13.79 -5.53
C ARG A 143 -8.63 13.45 -5.92
N GLY A 144 -9.50 13.18 -4.92
CA GLY A 144 -10.87 12.75 -5.17
C GLY A 144 -11.02 11.26 -5.53
N ASN A 145 -9.94 10.47 -5.52
CA ASN A 145 -10.01 9.02 -5.69
C ASN A 145 -10.65 8.35 -4.47
N ARG A 146 -11.16 7.13 -4.64
CA ARG A 146 -11.76 6.34 -3.57
C ARG A 146 -10.86 5.14 -3.23
N PRO A 147 -9.94 5.28 -2.24
CA PRO A 147 -9.01 4.20 -1.90
C PRO A 147 -9.69 3.06 -1.15
N THR A 148 -9.32 1.84 -1.51
CA THR A 148 -9.53 0.62 -0.73
C THR A 148 -8.19 0.01 -0.39
N VAL A 149 -7.84 -0.07 0.90
CA VAL A 149 -6.59 -0.69 1.37
C VAL A 149 -6.85 -2.13 1.77
N VAL A 150 -6.00 -3.04 1.29
CA VAL A 150 -6.09 -4.48 1.55
C VAL A 150 -5.17 -4.85 2.69
N ALA A 151 -5.72 -5.09 3.88
CA ALA A 151 -4.95 -5.21 5.12
C ALA A 151 -3.98 -6.39 5.12
N ASP A 152 -4.42 -7.59 4.69
CA ASP A 152 -3.58 -8.79 4.66
C ASP A 152 -2.45 -8.73 3.63
N ALA A 153 -2.57 -7.86 2.63
CA ALA A 153 -1.52 -7.58 1.64
C ALA A 153 -0.62 -6.39 2.04
N CYS A 154 -0.66 -5.97 3.30
CA CYS A 154 0.17 -4.92 3.87
C CYS A 154 0.95 -5.44 5.07
N ALA A 155 2.16 -4.91 5.28
CA ALA A 155 2.99 -5.22 6.45
C ALA A 155 3.76 -3.99 6.92
N THR A 156 4.27 -4.05 8.14
CA THR A 156 5.14 -3.03 8.71
C THR A 156 6.12 -3.65 9.71
N ARG A 157 6.91 -2.82 10.37
CA ARG A 157 7.89 -3.22 11.40
C ARG A 157 7.65 -2.49 12.70
N SER A 158 8.17 -3.02 13.78
CA SER A 158 8.20 -2.35 15.09
C SER A 158 9.06 -1.09 15.04
N LEU A 159 8.66 -0.04 15.75
CA LEU A 159 9.38 1.24 15.78
C LEU A 159 9.74 1.65 17.20
N PRO A 160 10.90 2.29 17.41
CA PRO A 160 11.19 2.95 18.66
C PRO A 160 10.26 4.16 18.86
N LEU A 161 9.97 4.48 20.11
CA LEU A 161 9.25 5.70 20.49
C LEU A 161 9.87 6.26 21.75
N ASN A 162 10.25 7.54 21.72
CA ASN A 162 10.81 8.23 22.88
C ASN A 162 9.84 8.16 24.07
N GLY A 163 10.36 7.82 25.24
CA GLY A 163 9.56 7.62 26.46
C GLY A 163 8.87 6.26 26.57
N ASN A 164 8.98 5.41 25.56
CA ASN A 164 8.51 4.02 25.61
C ASN A 164 9.70 3.07 25.34
N PRO A 165 10.28 2.42 26.37
CA PRO A 165 11.45 1.54 26.19
C PRO A 165 11.16 0.30 25.34
N ASN A 166 9.90 -0.09 25.22
CA ASN A 166 9.49 -1.25 24.41
C ASN A 166 9.18 -0.87 22.95
N GLY A 167 9.15 0.44 22.63
CA GLY A 167 8.71 0.92 21.32
C GLY A 167 7.25 0.61 21.02
N ILE A 168 6.88 0.65 19.75
CA ILE A 168 5.55 0.29 19.25
C ILE A 168 5.67 -1.00 18.43
N PRO A 169 5.01 -2.09 18.84
CA PRO A 169 5.01 -3.33 18.06
C PRO A 169 4.42 -3.14 16.67
N ALA A 170 4.95 -3.88 15.68
CA ALA A 170 4.51 -3.83 14.28
C ALA A 170 2.99 -4.01 14.15
N ARG A 171 2.41 -4.99 14.84
CA ARG A 171 0.97 -5.23 14.85
C ARG A 171 0.17 -4.00 15.28
N GLN A 172 0.56 -3.36 16.38
CA GLN A 172 -0.14 -2.16 16.89
C GLN A 172 -0.02 -1.00 15.89
N LEU A 173 1.15 -0.82 15.29
CA LEU A 173 1.39 0.22 14.31
C LEU A 173 0.59 -0.03 13.03
N HIS A 174 0.52 -1.27 12.57
CA HIS A 174 -0.29 -1.70 11.43
C HIS A 174 -1.77 -1.43 11.65
N GLU A 175 -2.33 -1.91 12.75
CA GLU A 175 -3.75 -1.72 13.12
C GLU A 175 -4.10 -0.23 13.26
N SER A 176 -3.22 0.56 13.88
CA SER A 176 -3.43 2.02 14.05
C SER A 176 -3.40 2.76 12.72
N ALA A 177 -2.50 2.40 11.82
CA ALA A 177 -2.41 3.00 10.49
C ALA A 177 -3.66 2.68 9.64
N LEU A 178 -4.11 1.43 9.65
CA LEU A 178 -5.33 1.03 8.96
C LEU A 178 -6.57 1.72 9.54
N ALA A 179 -6.66 1.84 10.87
CA ALA A 179 -7.74 2.58 11.52
C ALA A 179 -7.75 4.06 11.11
N THR A 180 -6.57 4.69 10.97
CA THR A 180 -6.45 6.08 10.49
C THR A 180 -6.95 6.22 9.04
N VAL A 181 -6.59 5.27 8.17
CA VAL A 181 -7.10 5.25 6.80
C VAL A 181 -8.62 5.08 6.78
N GLN A 182 -9.13 4.11 7.55
CA GLN A 182 -10.55 3.80 7.61
C GLN A 182 -11.38 4.94 8.22
N ASP A 183 -10.81 5.73 9.12
CA ASP A 183 -11.54 6.84 9.74
C ASP A 183 -11.95 7.90 8.71
N LEU A 184 -11.08 8.22 7.73
CA LEU A 184 -11.37 9.27 6.75
C LEU A 184 -10.99 8.93 5.30
N TYR A 185 -9.81 8.41 5.05
CA TYR A 185 -9.21 8.44 3.73
C TYR A 185 -9.68 7.35 2.79
N GLY A 186 -10.10 6.18 3.29
CA GLY A 186 -10.46 5.05 2.42
C GLY A 186 -11.21 3.95 3.14
N VAL A 187 -11.65 2.97 2.38
CA VAL A 187 -12.17 1.70 2.90
C VAL A 187 -11.00 0.78 3.22
N VAL A 188 -11.10 0.00 4.30
CA VAL A 188 -10.14 -1.06 4.62
C VAL A 188 -10.86 -2.39 4.56
N VAL A 189 -10.33 -3.32 3.76
CA VAL A 189 -10.78 -4.70 3.73
C VAL A 189 -9.75 -5.59 4.43
N SER A 190 -10.22 -6.56 5.22
CA SER A 190 -9.32 -7.42 6.00
C SER A 190 -8.50 -8.38 5.13
N THR A 191 -9.04 -8.77 3.97
CA THR A 191 -8.39 -9.73 3.08
C THR A 191 -8.67 -9.40 1.61
N GLN A 192 -7.71 -9.71 0.74
CA GLN A 192 -7.86 -9.58 -0.71
C GLN A 192 -9.06 -10.37 -1.28
N LYS A 193 -9.50 -11.41 -0.58
CA LYS A 193 -10.68 -12.22 -0.96
C LYS A 193 -12.00 -11.45 -0.84
N SER A 194 -12.03 -10.35 -0.12
CA SER A 194 -13.21 -9.48 0.04
C SER A 194 -13.47 -8.60 -1.19
N LEU A 195 -12.53 -8.51 -2.13
CA LEU A 195 -12.70 -7.78 -3.38
C LEU A 195 -13.39 -8.67 -4.42
N THR A 196 -14.30 -8.07 -5.20
CA THR A 196 -15.04 -8.74 -6.29
C THR A 196 -14.56 -8.24 -7.65
#